data_0a7cd1187b97354e3e68b14202564dc9
#
_entry.id   0a7cd1187b97354e3e68b14202564dc9
#
_cell.length_a   1.000
_cell.length_b   1.000
_cell.length_c   1.000
_cell.angle_alpha   90.00
_cell.angle_beta   90.00
_cell.angle_gamma   90.00
#
_symmetry.space_group_name_H-M   'P 1'
#
loop_
_entity.id
_entity.type
_entity.pdbx_description
1 polymer ?
#
loop_
_entity_poly.entity_id
_entity_poly.type
_entity_poly.pdbx_seq_one_letter_code
_entity_poly.pdbx_strand_id
1 'polypeptide(L)'
;MSKIQFADVVIIGGGLNGLAQALSFAVHGVTCHVIDRADQAAMLAPHFDGRVSAISSSSMKLFEAIGLGPALEGKGCPIEQIWVSDGLKPGSLDFVPDEGDGYLGQMFENQLIRRALYEAAKGRPEIHLHMPAEIASSKTDDAGVRVELKNGDILTGSLLVVAEGRKSVSRDAAGIRLTEWDYAHEAMVTAIFHEKPHKQVAYEIFYPTGPFAILPMLDDEAGRHRSAIVWSVSR
;
A
#
# COMPACT_ATOMS: atom_id res chain seq x y z
N MET A 1 -13.33 -19.97 -26.74
CA MET A 1 -14.14 -20.66 -25.72
C MET A 1 -13.81 -20.01 -24.38
N SER A 2 -14.80 -19.53 -23.65
CA SER A 2 -14.63 -18.99 -22.30
C SER A 2 -14.15 -20.10 -21.36
N LYS A 3 -13.13 -19.79 -20.55
CA LYS A 3 -12.61 -20.74 -19.55
C LYS A 3 -13.27 -20.44 -18.20
N ILE A 4 -13.70 -21.49 -17.52
CA ILE A 4 -14.13 -21.41 -16.12
C ILE A 4 -12.95 -21.89 -15.28
N GLN A 5 -12.52 -21.06 -14.33
CA GLN A 5 -11.41 -21.35 -13.45
C GLN A 5 -11.84 -21.14 -12.00
N PHE A 6 -11.48 -22.08 -11.14
CA PHE A 6 -11.77 -22.01 -9.70
C PHE A 6 -10.50 -21.72 -8.91
N ALA A 7 -10.63 -20.88 -7.89
CA ALA A 7 -9.69 -20.74 -6.79
C ALA A 7 -10.50 -20.51 -5.51
N ASP A 8 -9.91 -20.75 -4.34
CA ASP A 8 -10.63 -20.60 -3.05
C ASP A 8 -11.13 -19.16 -2.85
N VAL A 9 -10.33 -18.17 -3.28
CA VAL A 9 -10.61 -16.74 -3.10
C VAL A 9 -10.52 -16.01 -4.43
N VAL A 10 -11.46 -15.09 -4.67
CA VAL A 10 -11.39 -14.10 -5.76
C VAL A 10 -11.13 -12.73 -5.15
N ILE A 11 -10.04 -12.08 -5.55
CA ILE A 11 -9.62 -10.76 -5.07
C ILE A 11 -9.78 -9.74 -6.20
N ILE A 12 -10.63 -8.74 -6.00
CA ILE A 12 -10.79 -7.61 -6.92
C ILE A 12 -9.93 -6.44 -6.46
N GLY A 13 -8.92 -6.10 -7.25
CA GLY A 13 -7.90 -5.10 -6.97
C GLY A 13 -6.54 -5.72 -6.67
N GLY A 14 -5.58 -5.55 -7.59
CA GLY A 14 -4.18 -6.01 -7.51
C GLY A 14 -3.21 -4.90 -7.04
N GLY A 15 -3.70 -3.95 -6.26
CA GLY A 15 -2.87 -2.94 -5.60
C GLY A 15 -2.11 -3.50 -4.39
N LEU A 16 -1.51 -2.61 -3.58
CA LEU A 16 -0.72 -3.01 -2.41
C LEU A 16 -1.50 -3.94 -1.47
N ASN A 17 -2.75 -3.59 -1.15
CA ASN A 17 -3.59 -4.36 -0.24
C ASN A 17 -4.02 -5.71 -0.83
N GLY A 18 -4.43 -5.73 -2.10
CA GLY A 18 -4.89 -6.98 -2.74
C GLY A 18 -3.77 -7.99 -2.93
N LEU A 19 -2.58 -7.54 -3.33
CA LEU A 19 -1.42 -8.43 -3.45
C LEU A 19 -0.91 -8.92 -2.09
N ALA A 20 -0.89 -8.04 -1.06
CA ALA A 20 -0.53 -8.46 0.30
C ALA A 20 -1.52 -9.50 0.84
N GLN A 21 -2.82 -9.32 0.58
CA GLN A 21 -3.86 -10.27 0.97
C GLN A 21 -3.70 -11.61 0.23
N ALA A 22 -3.43 -11.58 -1.08
CA ALA A 22 -3.20 -12.79 -1.87
C ALA A 22 -1.99 -13.59 -1.34
N LEU A 23 -0.90 -12.92 -1.03
CA LEU A 23 0.28 -13.54 -0.43
C LEU A 23 -0.02 -14.12 0.97
N SER A 24 -0.83 -13.41 1.77
CA SER A 24 -1.27 -13.91 3.08
C SER A 24 -2.10 -15.18 2.98
N PHE A 25 -2.93 -15.34 1.95
CA PHE A 25 -3.64 -16.58 1.67
C PHE A 25 -2.68 -17.67 1.16
N ALA A 26 -1.79 -17.32 0.23
CA ALA A 26 -0.88 -18.26 -0.42
C ALA A 26 0.11 -18.94 0.56
N VAL A 27 0.58 -18.25 1.60
CA VAL A 27 1.46 -18.87 2.62
C VAL A 27 0.74 -19.95 3.44
N HIS A 28 -0.59 -19.98 3.39
CA HIS A 28 -1.43 -21.01 4.01
C HIS A 28 -1.97 -22.03 2.98
N GLY A 29 -1.48 -22.02 1.74
CA GLY A 29 -1.91 -22.93 0.69
C GLY A 29 -3.29 -22.63 0.10
N VAL A 30 -3.88 -21.45 0.39
CA VAL A 30 -5.17 -21.02 -0.15
C VAL A 30 -4.96 -20.39 -1.53
N THR A 31 -5.66 -20.89 -2.52
CA THR A 31 -5.55 -20.42 -3.91
C THR A 31 -6.34 -19.14 -4.16
N CYS A 32 -5.79 -18.23 -4.98
CA CYS A 32 -6.40 -16.93 -5.24
C CYS A 32 -6.41 -16.57 -6.73
N HIS A 33 -7.53 -16.02 -7.22
CA HIS A 33 -7.55 -15.16 -8.40
C HIS A 33 -7.39 -13.72 -7.98
N VAL A 34 -6.45 -12.99 -8.56
CA VAL A 34 -6.28 -11.53 -8.36
C VAL A 34 -6.58 -10.83 -9.68
N ILE A 35 -7.55 -9.93 -9.66
CA ILE A 35 -8.05 -9.22 -10.86
C ILE A 35 -7.73 -7.74 -10.71
N ASP A 36 -7.02 -7.15 -11.66
CA ASP A 36 -6.82 -5.70 -11.72
C ASP A 36 -6.81 -5.22 -13.18
N ARG A 37 -7.34 -4.02 -13.39
CA ARG A 37 -7.33 -3.35 -14.71
C ARG A 37 -5.97 -2.75 -15.07
N ALA A 38 -5.09 -2.54 -14.08
CA ALA A 38 -3.78 -1.95 -14.30
C ALA A 38 -2.86 -2.92 -15.06
N ASP A 39 -2.11 -2.38 -16.01
CA ASP A 39 -1.05 -3.12 -16.69
C ASP A 39 0.13 -3.33 -15.74
N GLN A 40 0.70 -4.53 -15.81
CA GLN A 40 1.90 -4.91 -15.06
C GLN A 40 3.07 -3.95 -15.33
N ALA A 41 3.28 -3.54 -16.59
CA ALA A 41 4.35 -2.62 -16.95
C ALA A 41 4.22 -1.26 -16.23
N ALA A 42 2.99 -0.77 -16.07
CA ALA A 42 2.74 0.46 -15.32
C ALA A 42 3.00 0.30 -13.80
N MET A 43 2.78 -0.90 -13.26
CA MET A 43 3.05 -1.20 -11.85
C MET A 43 4.54 -1.33 -11.54
N LEU A 44 5.32 -1.78 -12.51
CA LEU A 44 6.76 -2.03 -12.39
C LEU A 44 7.62 -0.86 -12.88
N ALA A 45 7.00 0.22 -13.34
CA ALA A 45 7.72 1.41 -13.82
C ALA A 45 8.76 1.90 -12.79
N PRO A 46 10.02 2.09 -13.17
CA PRO A 46 11.12 2.29 -12.21
C PRO A 46 11.26 3.73 -11.70
N HIS A 47 10.30 4.61 -12.00
CA HIS A 47 10.39 6.01 -11.59
C HIS A 47 9.66 6.26 -10.27
N PHE A 48 10.25 7.10 -9.44
CA PHE A 48 9.63 7.61 -8.23
C PHE A 48 8.39 8.44 -8.58
N ASP A 49 7.23 8.03 -8.08
CA ASP A 49 5.94 8.66 -8.36
C ASP A 49 5.56 9.74 -7.32
N GLY A 50 6.52 10.15 -6.49
CA GLY A 50 6.33 11.15 -5.43
C GLY A 50 5.71 10.58 -4.15
N ARG A 51 5.30 9.31 -4.14
CA ARG A 51 4.60 8.71 -2.99
C ARG A 51 5.49 7.79 -2.19
N VAL A 52 5.40 7.97 -0.87
CA VAL A 52 6.03 7.12 0.13
C VAL A 52 4.99 6.65 1.13
N SER A 53 5.27 5.56 1.80
CA SER A 53 4.44 5.03 2.89
C SER A 53 5.30 4.69 4.09
N ALA A 54 4.84 5.12 5.26
CA ALA A 54 5.34 4.63 6.53
C ALA A 54 4.72 3.27 6.81
N ILE A 55 5.54 2.25 6.86
CA ILE A 55 5.13 0.88 7.20
C ILE A 55 5.51 0.64 8.65
N SER A 56 4.51 0.46 9.50
CA SER A 56 4.71 0.22 10.94
C SER A 56 5.50 -1.06 11.19
N SER A 57 6.13 -1.17 12.35
CA SER A 57 6.86 -2.38 12.76
C SER A 57 5.97 -3.63 12.71
N SER A 58 4.70 -3.53 13.09
CA SER A 58 3.74 -4.64 12.98
C SER A 58 3.45 -5.03 11.53
N SER A 59 3.33 -4.07 10.62
CA SER A 59 3.15 -4.34 9.19
C SER A 59 4.41 -4.91 8.54
N MET A 60 5.60 -4.53 9.03
CA MET A 60 6.85 -5.16 8.60
C MET A 60 6.90 -6.63 9.00
N LYS A 61 6.46 -7.00 10.22
CA LYS A 61 6.33 -8.40 10.64
C LYS A 61 5.39 -9.20 9.71
N LEU A 62 4.28 -8.58 9.26
CA LEU A 62 3.41 -9.19 8.25
C LEU A 62 4.16 -9.38 6.92
N PHE A 63 4.89 -8.38 6.44
CA PHE A 63 5.66 -8.48 5.19
C PHE A 63 6.72 -9.59 5.26
N GLU A 64 7.38 -9.75 6.39
CA GLU A 64 8.29 -10.88 6.62
C GLU A 64 7.57 -12.23 6.56
N ALA A 65 6.41 -12.34 7.25
CA ALA A 65 5.62 -13.57 7.29
C ALA A 65 5.10 -14.01 5.91
N ILE A 66 4.80 -13.07 5.01
CA ILE A 66 4.38 -13.35 3.63
C ILE A 66 5.53 -13.45 2.63
N GLY A 67 6.79 -13.39 3.13
CA GLY A 67 8.00 -13.65 2.34
C GLY A 67 8.59 -12.44 1.63
N LEU A 68 8.23 -11.21 2.01
CA LEU A 68 8.76 -9.98 1.41
C LEU A 68 10.05 -9.49 2.08
N GLY A 69 10.42 -10.01 3.24
CA GLY A 69 11.60 -9.56 3.99
C GLY A 69 12.85 -9.34 3.12
N PRO A 70 13.34 -10.37 2.41
CA PRO A 70 14.54 -10.24 1.58
C PRO A 70 14.41 -9.20 0.44
N ALA A 71 13.20 -9.02 -0.10
CA ALA A 71 12.97 -8.06 -1.17
C ALA A 71 12.98 -6.59 -0.69
N LEU A 72 12.69 -6.36 0.59
CA LEU A 72 12.59 -5.02 1.19
C LEU A 72 13.78 -4.67 2.09
N GLU A 73 14.64 -5.64 2.42
CA GLU A 73 15.81 -5.42 3.25
C GLU A 73 16.71 -4.31 2.72
N GLY A 74 17.06 -3.36 3.59
CA GLY A 74 17.89 -2.21 3.25
C GLY A 74 17.26 -1.18 2.33
N LYS A 75 15.97 -1.32 1.95
CA LYS A 75 15.27 -0.40 1.04
C LYS A 75 14.32 0.58 1.73
N GLY A 76 14.11 0.43 3.02
CA GLY A 76 13.32 1.33 3.84
C GLY A 76 14.19 2.19 4.74
N CYS A 77 13.82 3.45 4.92
CA CYS A 77 14.45 4.32 5.90
C CYS A 77 13.78 4.12 7.26
N PRO A 78 14.49 3.70 8.31
CA PRO A 78 13.92 3.55 9.65
C PRO A 78 13.33 4.87 10.17
N ILE A 79 12.26 4.75 10.95
CA ILE A 79 11.69 5.85 11.74
C ILE A 79 11.98 5.52 13.21
N GLU A 80 13.00 6.15 13.76
CA GLU A 80 13.43 5.92 15.15
C GLU A 80 12.69 6.84 16.13
N GLN A 81 12.17 7.96 15.62
CA GLN A 81 11.41 8.91 16.41
C GLN A 81 10.35 9.60 15.55
N ILE A 82 9.18 9.84 16.13
CA ILE A 82 8.20 10.77 15.58
C ILE A 82 8.09 11.95 16.54
N TRP A 83 8.40 13.14 16.04
CA TRP A 83 8.36 14.39 16.78
C TRP A 83 7.14 15.19 16.34
N VAL A 84 6.23 15.47 17.27
CA VAL A 84 4.97 16.18 16.99
C VAL A 84 4.95 17.51 17.74
N SER A 85 4.61 18.61 17.06
CA SER A 85 4.51 19.93 17.66
C SER A 85 3.27 20.71 17.22
N ASP A 86 2.83 21.65 18.07
CA ASP A 86 1.79 22.63 17.78
C ASP A 86 2.42 23.91 17.20
N GLY A 87 2.69 23.89 15.90
CA GLY A 87 3.39 24.94 15.20
C GLY A 87 4.80 25.17 15.78
N LEU A 88 5.12 26.43 16.05
CA LEU A 88 6.40 26.82 16.64
C LEU A 88 6.30 27.05 18.17
N LYS A 89 5.20 26.64 18.81
CA LYS A 89 5.06 26.74 20.25
C LYS A 89 6.04 25.82 20.97
N PRO A 90 6.52 26.21 22.16
CA PRO A 90 7.37 25.34 22.96
C PRO A 90 6.62 24.07 23.37
N GLY A 91 7.35 22.95 23.38
CA GLY A 91 6.83 21.62 23.73
C GLY A 91 6.58 20.76 22.52
N SER A 92 6.76 19.48 22.71
CA SER A 92 6.53 18.44 21.69
C SER A 92 6.00 17.18 22.35
N LEU A 93 5.38 16.32 21.54
CA LEU A 93 5.15 14.93 21.87
C LEU A 93 6.16 14.10 21.07
N ASP A 94 6.89 13.26 21.78
CA ASP A 94 7.91 12.40 21.21
C ASP A 94 7.46 10.95 21.32
N PHE A 95 7.42 10.26 20.17
CA PHE A 95 7.19 8.83 20.11
C PHE A 95 8.50 8.16 19.75
N VAL A 96 8.93 7.23 20.56
CA VAL A 96 10.11 6.39 20.34
C VAL A 96 9.71 4.92 20.46
N PRO A 97 10.45 3.98 19.85
CA PRO A 97 10.17 2.57 20.00
C PRO A 97 10.26 2.14 21.47
N ASP A 98 9.49 1.12 21.83
CA ASP A 98 9.69 0.44 23.11
C ASP A 98 11.06 -0.26 23.13
N GLU A 99 11.57 -0.52 24.34
CA GLU A 99 12.86 -1.18 24.54
C GLU A 99 12.87 -2.56 23.84
N GLY A 100 13.74 -2.71 22.84
CA GLY A 100 13.89 -3.93 22.03
C GLY A 100 13.14 -3.94 20.70
N ASP A 101 12.28 -2.97 20.39
CA ASP A 101 11.54 -2.92 19.11
C ASP A 101 12.36 -2.32 17.95
N GLY A 102 13.46 -1.64 18.23
CA GLY A 102 14.41 -1.12 17.24
C GLY A 102 13.94 0.15 16.53
N TYR A 103 12.75 0.17 15.91
CA TYR A 103 12.17 1.33 15.21
C TYR A 103 10.64 1.28 15.21
N LEU A 104 10.00 2.45 15.06
CA LEU A 104 8.54 2.58 15.00
C LEU A 104 7.95 2.04 13.68
N GLY A 105 8.74 2.13 12.62
CA GLY A 105 8.41 1.69 11.28
C GLY A 105 9.50 2.07 10.30
N GLN A 106 9.24 1.86 9.01
CA GLN A 106 10.16 2.24 7.93
C GLN A 106 9.43 2.99 6.83
N MET A 107 10.09 4.00 6.27
CA MET A 107 9.59 4.73 5.10
C MET A 107 10.05 4.04 3.83
N PHE A 108 9.11 3.70 2.97
CA PHE A 108 9.38 3.11 1.65
C PHE A 108 8.78 3.96 0.54
N GLU A 109 9.46 4.03 -0.58
CA GLU A 109 8.84 4.46 -1.83
C GLU A 109 7.77 3.43 -2.25
N ASN A 110 6.56 3.87 -2.56
CA ASN A 110 5.44 2.97 -2.86
C ASN A 110 5.72 2.02 -4.02
N GLN A 111 6.52 2.45 -5.00
CA GLN A 111 6.94 1.61 -6.11
C GLN A 111 7.77 0.39 -5.66
N LEU A 112 8.61 0.53 -4.62
CA LEU A 112 9.41 -0.59 -4.11
C LEU A 112 8.52 -1.67 -3.49
N ILE A 113 7.56 -1.25 -2.65
CA ILE A 113 6.59 -2.17 -2.05
C ILE A 113 5.75 -2.85 -3.14
N ARG A 114 5.26 -2.07 -4.11
CA ARG A 114 4.45 -2.59 -5.22
C ARG A 114 5.19 -3.63 -6.03
N ARG A 115 6.45 -3.35 -6.38
CA ARG A 115 7.30 -4.30 -7.10
C ARG A 115 7.54 -5.57 -6.28
N ALA A 116 7.90 -5.44 -5.00
CA ALA A 116 8.16 -6.58 -4.13
C ALA A 116 6.93 -7.50 -4.01
N LEU A 117 5.75 -6.91 -3.78
CA LEU A 117 4.48 -7.63 -3.71
C LEU A 117 4.14 -8.34 -5.02
N TYR A 118 4.28 -7.65 -6.14
CA TYR A 118 3.96 -8.22 -7.45
C TYR A 118 4.89 -9.37 -7.82
N GLU A 119 6.20 -9.19 -7.67
CA GLU A 119 7.17 -10.26 -7.99
C GLU A 119 7.00 -11.48 -7.05
N ALA A 120 6.72 -11.25 -5.77
CA ALA A 120 6.41 -12.33 -4.85
C ALA A 120 5.12 -13.06 -5.25
N ALA A 121 4.06 -12.34 -5.58
CA ALA A 121 2.79 -12.94 -6.00
C ALA A 121 2.93 -13.73 -7.31
N LYS A 122 3.68 -13.21 -8.29
CA LYS A 122 3.97 -13.89 -9.57
C LYS A 122 4.71 -15.20 -9.39
N GLY A 123 5.55 -15.31 -8.36
CA GLY A 123 6.33 -16.52 -8.06
C GLY A 123 5.54 -17.60 -7.31
N ARG A 124 4.28 -17.37 -6.93
CA ARG A 124 3.45 -18.29 -6.15
C ARG A 124 2.49 -19.06 -7.03
N PRO A 125 2.53 -20.41 -7.03
CA PRO A 125 1.59 -21.23 -7.80
C PRO A 125 0.13 -21.12 -7.32
N GLU A 126 -0.08 -20.71 -6.06
CA GLU A 126 -1.41 -20.49 -5.47
C GLU A 126 -2.08 -19.20 -6.00
N ILE A 127 -1.32 -18.29 -6.64
CA ILE A 127 -1.84 -16.98 -7.06
C ILE A 127 -1.95 -16.89 -8.58
N HIS A 128 -3.17 -16.71 -9.06
CA HIS A 128 -3.46 -16.52 -10.49
C HIS A 128 -3.71 -15.04 -10.75
N LEU A 129 -2.73 -14.34 -11.37
CA LEU A 129 -2.82 -12.94 -11.69
C LEU A 129 -3.55 -12.72 -13.02
N HIS A 130 -4.65 -11.99 -12.99
CA HIS A 130 -5.42 -11.52 -14.16
C HIS A 130 -5.21 -9.99 -14.26
N MET A 131 -4.08 -9.59 -14.85
CA MET A 131 -3.63 -8.21 -14.93
C MET A 131 -2.87 -7.96 -16.25
N PRO A 132 -3.42 -7.11 -17.16
CA PRO A 132 -4.66 -6.35 -17.00
C PRO A 132 -5.91 -7.21 -17.27
N ALA A 133 -6.96 -7.00 -16.48
CA ALA A 133 -8.27 -7.57 -16.74
C ALA A 133 -9.39 -6.64 -16.25
N GLU A 134 -10.48 -6.59 -17.00
CA GLU A 134 -11.66 -5.81 -16.64
C GLU A 134 -12.83 -6.74 -16.34
N ILE A 135 -13.55 -6.41 -15.27
CA ILE A 135 -14.73 -7.15 -14.83
C ILE A 135 -15.93 -6.68 -15.64
N ALA A 136 -16.68 -7.64 -16.22
CA ALA A 136 -17.96 -7.40 -16.85
C ALA A 136 -19.11 -7.52 -15.84
N SER A 137 -19.08 -8.55 -14.97
CA SER A 137 -20.05 -8.76 -13.91
C SER A 137 -19.44 -9.50 -12.73
N SER A 138 -20.00 -9.31 -11.53
CA SER A 138 -19.69 -10.13 -10.36
C SER A 138 -20.97 -10.48 -9.61
N LYS A 139 -21.05 -11.70 -9.11
CA LYS A 139 -22.18 -12.20 -8.31
C LYS A 139 -21.64 -13.03 -7.15
N THR A 140 -22.24 -12.84 -5.99
CA THR A 140 -22.00 -13.65 -4.80
C THR A 140 -23.35 -14.15 -4.30
N ASP A 141 -23.45 -15.46 -4.09
CA ASP A 141 -24.63 -16.12 -3.54
C ASP A 141 -24.20 -17.36 -2.71
N ASP A 142 -25.15 -18.17 -2.27
CA ASP A 142 -24.89 -19.38 -1.45
C ASP A 142 -24.01 -20.43 -2.17
N ALA A 143 -23.91 -20.37 -3.49
CA ALA A 143 -23.04 -21.24 -4.28
C ALA A 143 -21.58 -20.70 -4.36
N GLY A 144 -21.32 -19.51 -3.87
CA GLY A 144 -20.01 -18.86 -3.86
C GLY A 144 -19.93 -17.59 -4.71
N VAL A 145 -18.75 -17.36 -5.26
CA VAL A 145 -18.41 -16.19 -6.06
C VAL A 145 -18.26 -16.55 -7.53
N ARG A 146 -18.83 -15.72 -8.39
CA ARG A 146 -18.65 -15.78 -9.84
C ARG A 146 -18.34 -14.40 -10.38
N VAL A 147 -17.18 -14.26 -11.01
CA VAL A 147 -16.74 -13.04 -11.70
C VAL A 147 -16.55 -13.35 -13.17
N GLU A 148 -17.20 -12.58 -14.03
CA GLU A 148 -17.04 -12.64 -15.48
C GLU A 148 -16.16 -11.49 -15.94
N LEU A 149 -15.11 -11.81 -16.68
CA LEU A 149 -14.20 -10.83 -17.26
C LEU A 149 -14.71 -10.40 -18.65
N LYS A 150 -14.35 -9.19 -19.10
CA LYS A 150 -14.76 -8.68 -20.43
C LYS A 150 -14.23 -9.53 -21.60
N ASN A 151 -13.17 -10.32 -21.40
CA ASN A 151 -12.67 -11.27 -22.41
C ASN A 151 -13.51 -12.57 -22.48
N GLY A 152 -14.52 -12.71 -21.62
CA GLY A 152 -15.41 -13.86 -21.53
C GLY A 152 -14.95 -14.97 -20.59
N ASP A 153 -13.79 -14.86 -19.95
CA ASP A 153 -13.36 -15.81 -18.93
C ASP A 153 -14.20 -15.65 -17.64
N ILE A 154 -14.40 -16.76 -16.95
CA ILE A 154 -15.20 -16.84 -15.74
C ILE A 154 -14.33 -17.34 -14.61
N LEU A 155 -14.21 -16.54 -13.57
CA LEU A 155 -13.48 -16.88 -12.36
C LEU A 155 -14.49 -17.17 -11.25
N THR A 156 -14.28 -18.28 -10.53
CA THR A 156 -15.15 -18.71 -9.44
C THR A 156 -14.35 -18.93 -8.16
N GLY A 157 -15.02 -18.81 -7.02
CA GLY A 157 -14.40 -19.04 -5.73
C GLY A 157 -15.42 -19.14 -4.60
N SER A 158 -14.94 -19.42 -3.40
CA SER A 158 -15.78 -19.51 -2.21
C SER A 158 -15.92 -18.14 -1.50
N LEU A 159 -14.92 -17.27 -1.63
CA LEU A 159 -14.86 -15.96 -0.97
C LEU A 159 -14.51 -14.85 -1.98
N LEU A 160 -15.19 -13.71 -1.88
CA LEU A 160 -14.84 -12.47 -2.57
C LEU A 160 -14.15 -11.51 -1.62
N VAL A 161 -12.94 -11.08 -1.97
CA VAL A 161 -12.23 -9.99 -1.31
C VAL A 161 -12.20 -8.78 -2.23
N VAL A 162 -12.67 -7.64 -1.73
CA VAL A 162 -12.74 -6.39 -2.48
C VAL A 162 -11.65 -5.43 -2.00
N ALA A 163 -10.65 -5.22 -2.83
CA ALA A 163 -9.48 -4.36 -2.57
C ALA A 163 -9.34 -3.22 -3.60
N GLU A 164 -10.47 -2.74 -4.17
CA GLU A 164 -10.53 -1.75 -5.26
C GLU A 164 -10.14 -0.32 -4.84
N GLY A 165 -9.91 -0.08 -3.55
CA GLY A 165 -9.58 1.24 -3.02
C GLY A 165 -10.80 2.14 -2.77
N ARG A 166 -10.58 3.46 -2.73
CA ARG A 166 -11.60 4.44 -2.28
C ARG A 166 -12.88 4.46 -3.12
N LYS A 167 -12.77 4.28 -4.43
CA LYS A 167 -13.89 4.31 -5.38
C LYS A 167 -14.34 2.90 -5.74
N SER A 168 -14.58 2.07 -4.72
CA SER A 168 -14.96 0.67 -4.93
C SER A 168 -16.40 0.54 -5.41
N VAL A 169 -16.56 0.02 -6.63
CA VAL A 169 -17.86 -0.29 -7.22
C VAL A 169 -18.50 -1.50 -6.54
N SER A 170 -17.68 -2.49 -6.18
CA SER A 170 -18.16 -3.71 -5.52
C SER A 170 -18.67 -3.43 -4.11
N ARG A 171 -18.05 -2.51 -3.36
CA ARG A 171 -18.56 -2.05 -2.06
C ARG A 171 -19.96 -1.45 -2.21
N ASP A 172 -20.14 -0.58 -3.19
CA ASP A 172 -21.41 0.11 -3.41
C ASP A 172 -22.50 -0.89 -3.85
N ALA A 173 -22.15 -1.86 -4.71
CA ALA A 173 -23.02 -2.95 -5.12
C ALA A 173 -23.44 -3.86 -3.96
N ALA A 174 -22.57 -4.05 -2.96
CA ALA A 174 -22.87 -4.77 -1.73
C ALA A 174 -23.72 -3.98 -0.72
N GLY A 175 -24.13 -2.74 -1.04
CA GLY A 175 -24.92 -1.90 -0.16
C GLY A 175 -24.17 -1.36 1.07
N ILE A 176 -22.83 -1.48 1.08
CA ILE A 176 -22.00 -0.99 2.19
C ILE A 176 -21.86 0.53 2.04
N ARG A 177 -22.45 1.23 3.00
CA ARG A 177 -22.48 2.70 3.00
C ARG A 177 -21.11 3.27 3.39
N LEU A 178 -20.77 4.39 2.77
CA LEU A 178 -19.61 5.21 3.08
C LEU A 178 -20.07 6.53 3.69
N THR A 179 -19.42 6.96 4.76
CA THR A 179 -19.55 8.32 5.27
C THR A 179 -18.37 9.12 4.78
N GLU A 180 -18.62 10.16 4.02
CA GLU A 180 -17.60 11.01 3.41
C GLU A 180 -17.80 12.46 3.82
N TRP A 181 -16.70 13.15 4.08
CA TRP A 181 -16.65 14.60 4.20
C TRP A 181 -15.32 15.11 3.66
N ASP A 182 -15.34 16.30 3.11
CA ASP A 182 -14.14 16.96 2.61
C ASP A 182 -13.58 17.94 3.66
N TYR A 183 -12.26 17.88 3.84
CA TYR A 183 -11.56 18.97 4.50
C TYR A 183 -11.28 20.08 3.48
N ALA A 184 -11.44 21.35 3.89
CA ALA A 184 -11.13 22.52 3.04
C ALA A 184 -9.61 22.74 2.93
N HIS A 185 -8.87 21.67 2.65
CA HIS A 185 -7.41 21.66 2.54
C HIS A 185 -6.98 20.94 1.27
N GLU A 186 -5.84 21.35 0.76
CA GLU A 186 -5.09 20.63 -0.28
C GLU A 186 -3.76 20.17 0.29
N ALA A 187 -3.35 18.95 -0.05
CA ALA A 187 -2.06 18.41 0.37
C ALA A 187 -1.10 18.35 -0.82
N MET A 188 0.04 19.00 -0.68
CA MET A 188 1.19 18.85 -1.56
C MET A 188 2.07 17.71 -1.04
N VAL A 189 2.36 16.74 -1.90
CA VAL A 189 3.25 15.62 -1.60
C VAL A 189 4.43 15.66 -2.55
N THR A 190 5.64 15.69 -1.99
CA THR A 190 6.88 15.73 -2.77
C THR A 190 8.05 15.15 -1.98
N ALA A 191 9.20 14.97 -2.63
CA ALA A 191 10.45 14.71 -1.95
C ALA A 191 11.42 15.89 -2.16
N ILE A 192 12.22 16.16 -1.15
CA ILE A 192 13.24 17.21 -1.18
C ILE A 192 14.61 16.64 -0.86
N PHE A 193 15.64 17.32 -1.34
CA PHE A 193 17.02 17.17 -0.86
C PHE A 193 17.33 18.24 0.17
N HIS A 194 18.17 17.90 1.13
CA HIS A 194 18.59 18.85 2.18
C HIS A 194 20.02 18.55 2.64
N GLU A 195 20.65 19.54 3.26
CA GLU A 195 22.07 19.47 3.65
C GLU A 195 22.31 18.71 4.96
N LYS A 196 21.36 18.85 5.91
CA LYS A 196 21.52 18.26 7.25
C LYS A 196 20.85 16.89 7.31
N PRO A 197 21.48 15.87 7.93
CA PRO A 197 20.87 14.56 8.08
C PRO A 197 19.58 14.65 8.92
N HIS A 198 18.52 13.94 8.49
CA HIS A 198 17.23 13.88 9.19
C HIS A 198 17.29 13.01 10.47
N LYS A 199 18.37 12.26 10.70
CA LYS A 199 18.59 11.40 11.87
C LYS A 199 17.44 10.43 12.13
N GLN A 200 16.76 9.96 11.07
CA GLN A 200 15.64 9.00 11.13
C GLN A 200 14.43 9.51 11.95
N VAL A 201 14.30 10.83 12.09
CA VAL A 201 13.18 11.49 12.77
C VAL A 201 12.12 11.88 11.75
N ALA A 202 10.87 11.48 12.00
CA ALA A 202 9.71 11.99 11.30
C ALA A 202 9.15 13.19 12.08
N TYR A 203 8.99 14.32 11.41
CA TYR A 203 8.44 15.54 12.00
C TYR A 203 7.00 15.73 11.55
N GLU A 204 6.10 15.96 12.52
CA GLU A 204 4.69 16.30 12.30
C GLU A 204 4.40 17.65 13.01
N ILE A 205 4.22 18.71 12.23
CA ILE A 205 4.03 20.06 12.73
C ILE A 205 2.63 20.54 12.39
N PHE A 206 1.81 20.78 13.39
CA PHE A 206 0.45 21.26 13.22
C PHE A 206 0.39 22.79 13.19
N TYR A 207 0.53 23.37 12.00
CA TYR A 207 0.31 24.81 11.81
C TYR A 207 -1.19 25.16 11.78
N PRO A 208 -1.60 26.40 12.11
CA PRO A 208 -2.98 26.83 12.00
C PRO A 208 -3.58 26.70 10.59
N THR A 209 -2.73 26.73 9.56
CA THR A 209 -3.11 26.57 8.14
C THR A 209 -3.18 25.13 7.68
N GLY A 210 -2.77 24.18 8.50
CA GLY A 210 -2.77 22.75 8.21
C GLY A 210 -1.47 22.05 8.65
N PRO A 211 -1.48 20.70 8.72
CA PRO A 211 -0.31 19.93 9.09
C PRO A 211 0.78 19.96 8.03
N PHE A 212 2.03 19.89 8.52
CA PHE A 212 3.23 19.80 7.72
C PHE A 212 4.11 18.67 8.24
N ALA A 213 4.33 17.66 7.40
CA ALA A 213 5.16 16.51 7.71
C ALA A 213 6.49 16.54 6.95
N ILE A 214 7.57 16.17 7.63
CA ILE A 214 8.88 15.86 7.05
C ILE A 214 9.22 14.44 7.44
N LEU A 215 9.28 13.55 6.45
CA LEU A 215 9.42 12.12 6.67
C LEU A 215 10.78 11.65 6.15
N PRO A 216 11.57 10.90 6.94
CA PRO A 216 12.92 10.50 6.55
C PRO A 216 12.87 9.53 5.37
N MET A 217 13.76 9.68 4.41
CA MET A 217 13.95 8.75 3.29
C MET A 217 15.42 8.31 3.25
N LEU A 218 15.69 7.17 2.66
CA LEU A 218 17.08 6.79 2.38
C LEU A 218 17.74 7.86 1.50
N ASP A 219 19.02 8.08 1.73
CA ASP A 219 19.84 8.93 0.87
C ASP A 219 19.81 8.41 -0.57
N ASP A 220 20.04 9.28 -1.53
CA ASP A 220 20.17 8.86 -2.91
C ASP A 220 21.52 8.18 -3.19
N GLU A 221 21.70 7.68 -4.41
CA GLU A 221 22.93 7.02 -4.83
C GLU A 221 24.18 7.92 -4.75
N ALA A 222 24.00 9.24 -4.72
CA ALA A 222 25.06 10.22 -4.54
C ALA A 222 25.30 10.59 -3.06
N GLY A 223 24.60 9.95 -2.12
CA GLY A 223 24.70 10.20 -0.68
C GLY A 223 24.04 11.51 -0.24
N ARG A 224 23.12 12.07 -1.02
CA ARG A 224 22.39 13.27 -0.65
C ARG A 224 21.20 12.92 0.23
N HIS A 225 21.06 13.61 1.35
CA HIS A 225 19.94 13.42 2.26
C HIS A 225 18.61 13.78 1.59
N ARG A 226 17.60 12.93 1.80
CA ARG A 226 16.26 13.12 1.26
C ARG A 226 15.21 13.03 2.35
N SER A 227 14.13 13.80 2.20
CA SER A 227 12.90 13.63 2.98
C SER A 227 11.68 13.77 2.10
N ALA A 228 10.63 13.03 2.39
CA ALA A 228 9.32 13.28 1.83
C ALA A 228 8.63 14.40 2.63
N ILE A 229 7.90 15.25 1.91
CA ILE A 229 7.12 16.34 2.48
C ILE A 229 5.64 16.05 2.18
N VAL A 230 4.83 16.19 3.22
CA VAL A 230 3.37 16.30 3.08
C VAL A 230 2.97 17.63 3.70
N TRP A 231 2.53 18.56 2.87
CA TRP A 231 2.16 19.89 3.31
C TRP A 231 0.70 20.17 2.98
N SER A 232 -0.12 20.25 4.02
CA SER A 232 -1.53 20.60 3.89
C SER A 232 -1.72 22.10 4.08
N VAL A 233 -2.44 22.71 3.14
CA VAL A 233 -2.77 24.14 3.16
C VAL A 233 -4.28 24.34 3.00
N SER A 234 -4.84 25.35 3.65
CA SER A 234 -6.23 25.73 3.47
C SER A 234 -6.47 26.19 2.03
N ARG A 235 -7.63 25.84 1.47
CA ARG A 235 -8.10 26.36 0.19
C ARG A 235 -8.51 27.82 0.30
#